data_17d9d342c047c337738d332cfe96e7f6
#
_entry.id   17d9d342c047c337738d332cfe96e7f6
#
_cell.length_a   1.000
_cell.length_b   1.000
_cell.length_c   1.000
_cell.angle_alpha   90.00
_cell.angle_beta   90.00
_cell.angle_gamma   90.00
#
_symmetry.space_group_name_H-M   'P 1'
#
loop_
_entity.id
_entity.type
_entity.pdbx_description
1 polymer ?
#
loop_
_entity_poly.entity_id
_entity_poly.type
_entity_poly.pdbx_seq_one_letter_code
_entity_poly.pdbx_strand_id
1 'polypeptide(L)'
;MLALAPRLFLPSVLLAIILFGFWKPANEAGAIMVLPAPVAASDKRIAFSFDDAPRGGGAFLDPDERPKLLIEALQTAGIDQAAFFINTGRITADDNDAADIAAYAGAGHVLANHTARHSKLSSVSVETFLADIDAAEAWLKDKPNYRPWFRFPFLDEGRTNRAKRDAVRAGLKQRGLMNGYVTVDASDWYLEDMAISAAKAGKLMDWNALRDLFVESYVESAEFSDELARRTLDRAPVQMILLHETDLAAMFVDDLAAALKKRGWTIVSADEAYRDPIAYMEPDVDFADGTRTQMLAAERSIGNRWYERNDQKVAKKLFAERVLHD
;
A
#
# COMPACT_ATOMS: atom_id res chain seq x y z
N MET A 1 69.13 -31.21 -2.72
CA MET A 1 69.69 -31.69 -1.52
C MET A 1 68.69 -32.01 -0.46
N LEU A 2 68.69 -33.27 -0.12
CA LEU A 2 68.14 -34.00 1.04
C LEU A 2 66.61 -33.95 1.24
N ALA A 3 66.08 -35.09 0.88
CA ALA A 3 64.88 -35.72 1.38
C ALA A 3 65.02 -36.16 2.86
N LEU A 4 63.89 -36.26 3.56
CA LEU A 4 63.69 -37.29 4.58
C LEU A 4 62.21 -37.56 4.76
N ALA A 5 61.82 -38.81 4.60
CA ALA A 5 60.52 -39.42 4.62
C ALA A 5 60.24 -40.04 6.04
N PRO A 6 59.18 -40.81 6.21
CA PRO A 6 58.17 -40.65 7.28
C PRO A 6 58.35 -41.65 8.44
N ARG A 7 57.66 -41.45 9.55
CA ARG A 7 57.56 -42.48 10.62
C ARG A 7 56.08 -42.82 10.87
N LEU A 8 55.75 -44.05 10.50
CA LEU A 8 54.60 -44.84 10.95
C LEU A 8 54.70 -45.16 12.44
N PHE A 9 53.62 -45.12 13.17
CA PHE A 9 53.40 -45.88 14.39
C PHE A 9 51.98 -46.45 14.38
N LEU A 10 51.88 -47.79 14.47
CA LEU A 10 50.72 -48.64 14.61
C LEU A 10 50.61 -49.11 16.09
N PRO A 11 49.57 -49.82 16.51
CA PRO A 11 48.70 -49.47 17.63
C PRO A 11 48.88 -50.39 18.84
N SER A 12 48.39 -49.95 19.99
CA SER A 12 48.24 -50.82 21.16
C SER A 12 46.72 -51.10 21.40
N VAL A 13 46.44 -52.40 21.29
CA VAL A 13 45.11 -52.98 21.64
C VAL A 13 45.09 -53.17 23.16
N LEU A 14 44.10 -52.59 23.83
CA LEU A 14 43.72 -52.92 25.21
C LEU A 14 42.34 -53.55 25.23
N LEU A 15 42.32 -54.81 25.63
CA LEU A 15 41.13 -55.66 25.83
C LEU A 15 40.54 -55.34 27.22
N ALA A 16 39.37 -54.78 27.27
CA ALA A 16 38.60 -54.57 28.50
C ALA A 16 37.40 -55.53 28.58
N ILE A 17 37.37 -56.34 29.62
CA ILE A 17 36.34 -57.32 29.93
C ILE A 17 35.07 -56.60 30.39
N ILE A 18 33.94 -56.88 29.72
CA ILE A 18 32.63 -56.31 30.03
C ILE A 18 31.89 -57.27 30.96
N LEU A 19 31.58 -56.80 32.16
CA LEU A 19 30.64 -57.46 33.10
C LEU A 19 29.21 -57.09 32.68
N PHE A 20 28.40 -58.10 32.36
CA PHE A 20 26.98 -57.94 32.11
C PHE A 20 26.19 -57.67 33.41
N GLY A 21 25.80 -56.43 33.61
CA GLY A 21 24.77 -56.09 34.59
C GLY A 21 23.40 -56.06 33.90
N PHE A 22 22.46 -56.88 34.35
CA PHE A 22 21.07 -56.84 33.88
C PHE A 22 20.40 -55.56 34.38
N TRP A 23 20.18 -54.60 33.48
CA TRP A 23 19.30 -53.46 33.73
C TRP A 23 17.91 -53.75 33.19
N LYS A 24 16.90 -53.64 34.05
CA LYS A 24 15.49 -53.57 33.64
C LYS A 24 15.22 -52.21 33.00
N PRO A 25 14.58 -52.12 31.82
CA PRO A 25 14.14 -50.84 31.29
C PRO A 25 12.97 -50.32 32.11
N ALA A 26 13.13 -49.16 32.73
CA ALA A 26 11.99 -48.38 33.20
C ALA A 26 11.25 -47.83 31.95
N ASN A 27 9.96 -48.09 31.91
CA ASN A 27 9.07 -47.57 30.88
C ASN A 27 8.86 -46.07 31.12
N GLU A 28 9.77 -45.21 30.63
CA GLU A 28 9.48 -43.81 30.47
C GLU A 28 8.76 -43.63 29.12
N ALA A 29 7.48 -43.40 29.21
CA ALA A 29 6.72 -42.89 28.08
C ALA A 29 7.31 -41.54 27.68
N GLY A 30 8.15 -41.54 26.65
CA GLY A 30 8.71 -40.34 26.06
C GLY A 30 7.56 -39.43 25.63
N ALA A 31 7.35 -38.32 26.33
CA ALA A 31 6.49 -37.28 25.90
C ALA A 31 6.95 -36.84 24.50
N ILE A 32 6.20 -37.18 23.46
CA ILE A 32 6.37 -36.65 22.13
C ILE A 32 6.13 -35.14 22.26
N MET A 33 7.18 -34.36 22.23
CA MET A 33 7.08 -32.91 22.15
C MET A 33 6.48 -32.61 20.78
N VAL A 34 5.16 -32.43 20.74
CA VAL A 34 4.46 -31.95 19.56
C VAL A 34 4.92 -30.52 19.37
N LEU A 35 5.87 -30.32 18.46
CA LEU A 35 6.20 -28.97 17.99
C LEU A 35 4.90 -28.36 17.45
N PRO A 36 4.55 -27.14 17.87
CA PRO A 36 3.39 -26.47 17.28
C PRO A 36 3.60 -26.46 15.76
N ALA A 37 2.56 -26.86 15.04
CA ALA A 37 2.57 -26.76 13.59
C ALA A 37 2.99 -25.34 13.21
N PRO A 38 3.86 -25.15 12.19
CA PRO A 38 4.20 -23.82 11.73
C PRO A 38 2.89 -23.10 11.44
N VAL A 39 2.69 -21.95 12.09
CA VAL A 39 1.56 -21.08 11.79
C VAL A 39 1.67 -20.82 10.29
N ALA A 40 0.67 -21.24 9.52
CA ALA A 40 0.65 -20.98 8.09
C ALA A 40 0.89 -19.48 7.89
N ALA A 41 1.92 -19.12 7.12
CA ALA A 41 2.18 -17.73 6.84
C ALA A 41 0.89 -17.10 6.31
N SER A 42 0.48 -16.00 6.88
CA SER A 42 -0.71 -15.27 6.41
C SER A 42 -0.52 -15.00 4.92
N ASP A 43 -1.52 -15.31 4.11
CA ASP A 43 -1.54 -14.96 2.69
C ASP A 43 -1.94 -13.48 2.45
N LYS A 44 -2.18 -12.72 3.54
CA LYS A 44 -2.49 -11.29 3.51
C LYS A 44 -1.25 -10.49 3.16
N ARG A 45 -1.23 -9.92 1.97
CA ARG A 45 -0.14 -9.09 1.46
C ARG A 45 -0.67 -7.75 1.03
N ILE A 46 0.07 -6.66 1.35
CA ILE A 46 -0.36 -5.29 1.08
C ILE A 46 0.83 -4.43 0.68
N ALA A 47 0.63 -3.58 -0.32
CA ALA A 47 1.56 -2.54 -0.74
C ALA A 47 0.93 -1.15 -0.53
N PHE A 48 1.77 -0.13 -0.46
CA PHE A 48 1.38 1.24 -0.20
C PHE A 48 1.48 2.10 -1.45
N SER A 49 0.50 2.99 -1.65
CA SER A 49 0.58 4.03 -2.67
C SER A 49 0.03 5.35 -2.17
N PHE A 50 0.60 6.44 -2.69
CA PHE A 50 0.28 7.81 -2.35
C PHE A 50 -0.08 8.58 -3.61
N ASP A 51 -1.26 9.20 -3.61
CA ASP A 51 -1.72 10.03 -4.69
C ASP A 51 -1.46 11.51 -4.41
N ASP A 52 -1.58 12.32 -5.43
CA ASP A 52 -1.57 13.78 -5.36
C ASP A 52 -0.22 14.44 -5.03
N ALA A 53 0.89 13.72 -5.05
CA ALA A 53 2.19 14.37 -4.88
C ALA A 53 2.58 15.22 -6.12
N PRO A 54 3.14 16.43 -5.92
CA PRO A 54 3.27 17.14 -4.66
C PRO A 54 1.95 17.77 -4.22
N ARG A 55 1.66 17.74 -2.93
CA ARG A 55 0.54 18.52 -2.36
C ARG A 55 1.07 19.80 -1.76
N GLY A 56 0.35 20.91 -1.97
CA GLY A 56 0.62 22.15 -1.29
C GLY A 56 0.55 22.04 0.23
N GLY A 57 0.89 23.10 0.95
CA GLY A 57 0.95 23.12 2.40
C GLY A 57 -0.31 22.59 3.07
N GLY A 58 -0.12 21.71 4.07
CA GLY A 58 -1.14 21.30 5.01
C GLY A 58 -1.37 22.36 6.08
N ALA A 59 -1.96 21.95 7.23
CA ALA A 59 -2.15 22.84 8.37
C ALA A 59 -1.19 22.50 9.52
N PHE A 60 -0.48 21.38 9.46
CA PHE A 60 0.24 20.81 10.59
C PHE A 60 1.74 20.65 10.33
N LEU A 61 2.14 20.47 9.08
CA LEU A 61 3.53 20.36 8.67
C LEU A 61 3.87 21.44 7.65
N ASP A 62 5.13 21.89 7.67
CA ASP A 62 5.69 22.68 6.57
C ASP A 62 5.72 21.82 5.31
N PRO A 63 5.33 22.37 4.14
CA PRO A 63 5.37 21.64 2.88
C PRO A 63 6.73 20.97 2.58
N ASP A 64 7.82 21.67 2.88
CA ASP A 64 9.19 21.16 2.67
C ASP A 64 9.62 20.09 3.70
N GLU A 65 8.91 19.99 4.82
CA GLU A 65 9.16 18.98 5.87
C GLU A 65 8.37 17.70 5.63
N ARG A 66 7.16 17.79 5.08
CA ARG A 66 6.28 16.63 4.86
C ARG A 66 6.95 15.49 4.10
N PRO A 67 7.61 15.72 2.94
CA PRO A 67 8.26 14.65 2.19
C PRO A 67 9.35 13.94 2.99
N LYS A 68 10.12 14.68 3.77
CA LYS A 68 11.18 14.13 4.64
C LYS A 68 10.59 13.23 5.72
N LEU A 69 9.56 13.73 6.43
CA LEU A 69 8.87 12.98 7.48
C LEU A 69 8.20 11.73 6.92
N LEU A 70 7.56 11.82 5.75
CA LEU A 70 6.93 10.68 5.10
C LEU A 70 7.97 9.61 4.71
N ILE A 71 9.11 10.01 4.15
CA ILE A 71 10.22 9.10 3.84
C ILE A 71 10.73 8.41 5.12
N GLU A 72 10.98 9.18 6.19
CA GLU A 72 11.43 8.64 7.48
C GLU A 72 10.42 7.67 8.10
N ALA A 73 9.13 8.00 8.04
CA ALA A 73 8.07 7.13 8.52
C ALA A 73 7.96 5.82 7.71
N LEU A 74 8.09 5.89 6.38
CA LEU A 74 8.11 4.71 5.51
C LEU A 74 9.32 3.81 5.79
N GLN A 75 10.50 4.40 5.99
CA GLN A 75 11.72 3.66 6.38
C GLN A 75 11.55 2.99 7.75
N THR A 76 11.04 3.71 8.75
CA THR A 76 10.76 3.20 10.09
C THR A 76 9.75 2.04 10.02
N ALA A 77 8.75 2.16 9.17
CA ALA A 77 7.76 1.13 8.92
C ALA A 77 8.32 -0.10 8.18
N GLY A 78 9.53 -0.03 7.61
CA GLY A 78 10.09 -1.06 6.74
C GLY A 78 9.32 -1.20 5.43
N ILE A 79 8.86 -0.07 4.88
CA ILE A 79 8.22 0.03 3.56
C ILE A 79 9.30 0.46 2.57
N ASP A 80 10.02 -0.51 2.03
CA ASP A 80 11.18 -0.25 1.14
C ASP A 80 10.75 0.37 -0.19
N GLN A 81 9.52 0.11 -0.65
CA GLN A 81 9.02 0.64 -1.91
C GLN A 81 7.50 0.86 -1.86
N ALA A 82 7.10 2.12 -1.87
CA ALA A 82 5.74 2.59 -2.14
C ALA A 82 5.63 3.16 -3.56
N ALA A 83 4.42 3.34 -4.07
CA ALA A 83 4.17 4.04 -5.34
C ALA A 83 3.63 5.45 -5.10
N PHE A 84 4.23 6.45 -5.73
CA PHE A 84 3.76 7.83 -5.71
C PHE A 84 3.18 8.19 -7.08
N PHE A 85 1.90 8.54 -7.11
CA PHE A 85 1.19 8.96 -8.30
C PHE A 85 1.20 10.49 -8.37
N ILE A 86 1.91 11.02 -9.36
CA ILE A 86 2.37 12.41 -9.42
C ILE A 86 1.44 13.27 -10.27
N ASN A 87 0.98 14.37 -9.70
CA ASN A 87 0.29 15.45 -10.42
C ASN A 87 1.30 16.49 -10.93
N THR A 88 1.82 16.31 -12.11
CA THR A 88 2.94 17.12 -12.62
C THR A 88 2.60 18.58 -12.84
N GLY A 89 1.34 18.94 -13.03
CA GLY A 89 0.91 20.33 -13.18
C GLY A 89 0.92 21.14 -11.88
N ARG A 90 1.15 20.48 -10.75
CA ARG A 90 1.36 21.16 -9.46
C ARG A 90 2.83 21.51 -9.20
N ILE A 91 3.74 20.91 -9.97
CA ILE A 91 5.17 21.18 -9.84
C ILE A 91 5.46 22.58 -10.33
N THR A 92 5.88 23.45 -9.45
CA THR A 92 6.22 24.84 -9.76
C THR A 92 7.73 25.03 -9.83
N ALA A 93 8.16 26.11 -10.49
CA ALA A 93 9.59 26.44 -10.56
C ALA A 93 10.10 27.12 -9.28
N ASP A 94 9.19 27.66 -8.48
CA ASP A 94 9.48 28.48 -7.31
C ASP A 94 9.48 27.67 -6.00
N ASP A 95 8.95 26.44 -6.02
CA ASP A 95 8.87 25.55 -4.88
C ASP A 95 9.85 24.38 -5.02
N ASN A 96 10.11 23.67 -3.92
CA ASN A 96 10.99 22.49 -3.91
C ASN A 96 10.33 21.22 -4.49
N ASP A 97 9.13 21.33 -5.05
CA ASP A 97 8.30 20.21 -5.51
C ASP A 97 9.07 19.16 -6.33
N ALA A 98 9.88 19.60 -7.29
CA ALA A 98 10.67 18.68 -8.12
C ALA A 98 11.76 17.95 -7.31
N ALA A 99 12.34 18.61 -6.30
CA ALA A 99 13.31 18.00 -5.40
C ALA A 99 12.67 17.00 -4.45
N ASP A 100 11.46 17.29 -3.96
CA ASP A 100 10.67 16.39 -3.11
C ASP A 100 10.28 15.12 -3.84
N ILE A 101 9.81 15.24 -5.09
CA ILE A 101 9.55 14.07 -5.95
C ILE A 101 10.84 13.26 -6.18
N ALA A 102 11.98 13.95 -6.41
CA ALA A 102 13.27 13.28 -6.56
C ALA A 102 13.72 12.59 -5.26
N ALA A 103 13.37 13.15 -4.09
CA ALA A 103 13.68 12.54 -2.79
C ALA A 103 12.91 11.22 -2.58
N TYR A 104 11.63 11.15 -2.96
CA TYR A 104 10.89 9.87 -2.95
C TYR A 104 11.57 8.82 -3.82
N ALA A 105 11.95 9.17 -5.04
CA ALA A 105 12.68 8.26 -5.93
C ALA A 105 14.05 7.86 -5.35
N GLY A 106 14.78 8.82 -4.76
CA GLY A 106 16.07 8.58 -4.10
C GLY A 106 15.98 7.66 -2.89
N ALA A 107 14.85 7.65 -2.19
CA ALA A 107 14.56 6.74 -1.09
C ALA A 107 14.12 5.32 -1.53
N GLY A 108 14.03 5.05 -2.83
CA GLY A 108 13.67 3.73 -3.37
C GLY A 108 12.20 3.57 -3.79
N HIS A 109 11.40 4.61 -3.60
CA HIS A 109 10.00 4.59 -4.02
C HIS A 109 9.85 4.79 -5.53
N VAL A 110 8.71 4.37 -6.08
CA VAL A 110 8.47 4.46 -7.53
C VAL A 110 7.52 5.61 -7.86
N LEU A 111 7.76 6.25 -9.00
CA LEU A 111 6.96 7.35 -9.50
C LEU A 111 6.06 6.88 -10.63
N ALA A 112 4.82 7.35 -10.65
CA ALA A 112 3.82 6.99 -11.65
C ALA A 112 2.91 8.19 -11.98
N ASN A 113 2.12 8.06 -13.04
CA ASN A 113 1.33 9.15 -13.60
C ASN A 113 -0.04 9.29 -12.91
N HIS A 114 -0.36 10.51 -12.46
CA HIS A 114 -1.68 10.88 -11.95
C HIS A 114 -2.30 12.07 -12.70
N THR A 115 -2.00 12.21 -13.99
CA THR A 115 -2.29 13.36 -14.84
C THR A 115 -1.53 14.65 -14.44
N ALA A 116 -1.53 15.65 -15.30
CA ALA A 116 -0.99 16.95 -14.94
C ALA A 116 -1.99 17.78 -14.12
N ARG A 117 -3.28 17.77 -14.48
CA ARG A 117 -4.29 18.69 -13.94
C ARG A 117 -5.26 18.07 -12.93
N HIS A 118 -5.15 16.78 -12.67
CA HIS A 118 -6.04 16.07 -11.75
C HIS A 118 -7.54 16.19 -12.11
N SER A 119 -7.87 16.13 -13.39
CA SER A 119 -9.27 16.24 -13.86
C SER A 119 -10.01 14.91 -13.69
N LYS A 120 -11.31 14.99 -13.31
CA LYS A 120 -12.21 13.83 -13.37
C LYS A 120 -12.47 13.44 -14.82
N LEU A 121 -12.29 12.16 -15.17
CA LEU A 121 -12.61 11.69 -16.53
C LEU A 121 -14.07 11.97 -16.90
N SER A 122 -15.01 11.77 -15.96
CA SER A 122 -16.41 12.04 -16.17
C SER A 122 -16.72 13.51 -16.59
N SER A 123 -15.84 14.45 -16.23
CA SER A 123 -16.06 15.89 -16.41
C SER A 123 -15.41 16.49 -17.67
N VAL A 124 -14.53 15.75 -18.37
CA VAL A 124 -13.79 16.23 -19.55
C VAL A 124 -13.96 15.28 -20.74
N SER A 125 -13.55 15.69 -21.95
CA SER A 125 -13.54 14.80 -23.10
C SER A 125 -12.41 13.76 -23.00
N VAL A 126 -12.50 12.66 -23.76
CA VAL A 126 -11.45 11.63 -23.85
C VAL A 126 -10.14 12.25 -24.34
N GLU A 127 -10.21 13.09 -25.37
CA GLU A 127 -9.04 13.74 -25.96
C GLU A 127 -8.35 14.65 -24.95
N THR A 128 -9.12 15.44 -24.18
CA THR A 128 -8.59 16.31 -23.13
C THR A 128 -7.92 15.51 -22.04
N PHE A 129 -8.54 14.40 -21.63
CA PHE A 129 -8.01 13.55 -20.57
C PHE A 129 -6.72 12.84 -21.01
N LEU A 130 -6.67 12.29 -22.23
CA LEU A 130 -5.47 11.66 -22.77
C LEU A 130 -4.33 12.67 -22.98
N ALA A 131 -4.63 13.90 -23.43
CA ALA A 131 -3.63 14.95 -23.52
C ALA A 131 -3.07 15.35 -22.14
N ASP A 132 -3.87 15.27 -21.09
CA ASP A 132 -3.45 15.53 -19.71
C ASP A 132 -2.51 14.44 -19.18
N ILE A 133 -2.78 13.18 -19.55
CA ILE A 133 -1.87 12.04 -19.30
C ILE A 133 -0.53 12.27 -20.03
N ASP A 134 -0.56 12.63 -21.33
CA ASP A 134 0.63 12.85 -22.14
C ASP A 134 1.49 13.98 -21.58
N ALA A 135 0.87 15.04 -21.06
CA ALA A 135 1.58 16.14 -20.42
C ALA A 135 2.34 15.67 -19.16
N ALA A 136 1.73 14.80 -18.36
CA ALA A 136 2.39 14.22 -17.19
C ALA A 136 3.53 13.26 -17.60
N GLU A 137 3.30 12.40 -18.60
CA GLU A 137 4.32 11.48 -19.12
C GLU A 137 5.56 12.22 -19.63
N ALA A 138 5.38 13.35 -20.29
CA ALA A 138 6.50 14.16 -20.78
C ALA A 138 7.48 14.58 -19.69
N TRP A 139 7.01 14.74 -18.46
CA TRP A 139 7.83 15.07 -17.30
C TRP A 139 8.36 13.82 -16.57
N LEU A 140 7.54 12.76 -16.47
CA LEU A 140 7.79 11.58 -15.62
C LEU A 140 8.72 10.55 -16.25
N LYS A 141 8.57 10.26 -17.55
CA LYS A 141 9.16 9.09 -18.23
C LYS A 141 10.68 8.95 -18.08
N ASP A 142 11.38 10.05 -17.90
CA ASP A 142 12.85 10.08 -17.77
C ASP A 142 13.31 10.21 -16.31
N LYS A 143 12.38 10.14 -15.33
CA LYS A 143 12.74 10.24 -13.92
C LYS A 143 13.23 8.90 -13.36
N PRO A 144 14.17 8.91 -12.39
CA PRO A 144 14.55 7.69 -11.68
C PRO A 144 13.34 6.99 -11.08
N ASN A 145 13.36 5.67 -11.07
CA ASN A 145 12.30 4.82 -10.51
C ASN A 145 10.90 5.04 -11.11
N TYR A 146 10.78 5.69 -12.27
CA TYR A 146 9.51 5.76 -12.98
C TYR A 146 8.98 4.36 -13.32
N ARG A 147 7.64 4.20 -13.22
CA ARG A 147 6.90 3.03 -13.69
C ARG A 147 5.79 3.47 -14.65
N PRO A 148 5.54 2.73 -15.74
CA PRO A 148 4.48 3.04 -16.70
C PRO A 148 3.10 2.68 -16.14
N TRP A 149 2.78 3.23 -14.98
CA TRP A 149 1.50 3.09 -14.32
C TRP A 149 0.77 4.41 -14.33
N PHE A 150 -0.55 4.31 -14.48
CA PHE A 150 -1.43 5.45 -14.50
C PHE A 150 -2.58 5.24 -13.51
N ARG A 151 -2.82 6.18 -12.62
CA ARG A 151 -3.98 6.16 -11.74
C ARG A 151 -4.97 7.24 -12.14
N PHE A 152 -6.24 6.84 -12.26
CA PHE A 152 -7.33 7.76 -12.52
C PHE A 152 -7.56 8.69 -11.31
N PRO A 153 -7.52 10.03 -11.50
CA PRO A 153 -7.94 10.97 -10.46
C PRO A 153 -9.33 10.64 -9.93
N PHE A 154 -9.51 10.69 -8.62
CA PHE A 154 -10.76 10.35 -7.92
C PHE A 154 -11.21 8.89 -8.14
N LEU A 155 -10.37 8.00 -8.60
CA LEU A 155 -10.70 6.65 -9.09
C LEU A 155 -11.79 6.65 -10.16
N ASP A 156 -12.01 7.79 -10.84
CA ASP A 156 -13.06 7.99 -11.84
C ASP A 156 -12.62 7.46 -13.21
N GLU A 157 -13.00 6.23 -13.54
CA GLU A 157 -12.82 5.62 -14.87
C GLU A 157 -13.95 5.96 -15.84
N GLY A 158 -14.69 7.08 -15.63
CA GLY A 158 -15.79 7.51 -16.49
C GLY A 158 -17.19 7.19 -15.95
N ARG A 159 -17.30 6.66 -14.74
CA ARG A 159 -18.53 6.32 -14.04
C ARG A 159 -19.47 5.46 -14.90
N THR A 160 -20.66 5.99 -15.25
CA THR A 160 -21.67 5.29 -16.05
C THR A 160 -21.42 5.38 -17.57
N ASN A 161 -20.41 6.14 -18.01
CA ASN A 161 -20.09 6.29 -19.43
C ASN A 161 -19.10 5.22 -19.91
N ARG A 162 -19.60 4.04 -20.27
CA ARG A 162 -18.80 2.92 -20.77
C ARG A 162 -17.94 3.29 -21.98
N ALA A 163 -18.49 4.03 -22.95
CA ALA A 163 -17.74 4.41 -24.15
C ALA A 163 -16.52 5.27 -23.82
N LYS A 164 -16.66 6.19 -22.87
CA LYS A 164 -15.56 7.03 -22.38
C LYS A 164 -14.51 6.20 -21.65
N ARG A 165 -14.93 5.30 -20.75
CA ARG A 165 -14.07 4.35 -20.05
C ARG A 165 -13.22 3.53 -21.03
N ASP A 166 -13.91 2.89 -21.99
CA ASP A 166 -13.26 1.97 -22.94
C ASP A 166 -12.29 2.71 -23.86
N ALA A 167 -12.65 3.93 -24.31
CA ALA A 167 -11.76 4.77 -25.10
C ALA A 167 -10.49 5.16 -24.34
N VAL A 168 -10.59 5.52 -23.03
CA VAL A 168 -9.41 5.85 -22.23
C VAL A 168 -8.58 4.60 -21.91
N ARG A 169 -9.20 3.47 -21.59
CA ARG A 169 -8.46 2.20 -21.40
C ARG A 169 -7.68 1.80 -22.67
N ALA A 170 -8.29 1.95 -23.84
CA ALA A 170 -7.59 1.76 -25.11
C ALA A 170 -6.44 2.77 -25.30
N GLY A 171 -6.66 4.03 -24.94
CA GLY A 171 -5.66 5.08 -24.99
C GLY A 171 -4.46 4.82 -24.06
N LEU A 172 -4.70 4.26 -22.87
CA LEU A 172 -3.63 3.83 -21.93
C LEU A 172 -2.81 2.68 -22.55
N LYS A 173 -3.47 1.66 -23.11
CA LYS A 173 -2.78 0.54 -23.79
C LYS A 173 -1.91 1.00 -24.96
N GLN A 174 -2.37 1.96 -25.76
CA GLN A 174 -1.59 2.54 -26.85
C GLN A 174 -0.33 3.26 -26.35
N ARG A 175 -0.35 3.80 -25.13
CA ARG A 175 0.77 4.47 -24.47
C ARG A 175 1.67 3.52 -23.68
N GLY A 176 1.33 2.23 -23.61
CA GLY A 176 2.03 1.26 -22.78
C GLY A 176 1.82 1.48 -21.27
N LEU A 177 0.76 2.22 -20.90
CA LEU A 177 0.44 2.50 -19.50
C LEU A 177 -0.52 1.47 -18.95
N MET A 178 -0.22 0.98 -17.75
CA MET A 178 -1.08 0.08 -16.97
C MET A 178 -1.91 0.89 -15.98
N ASN A 179 -3.17 0.51 -15.76
CA ASN A 179 -3.98 1.11 -14.71
C ASN A 179 -3.40 0.80 -13.32
N GLY A 180 -2.93 1.83 -12.65
CA GLY A 180 -2.44 1.80 -11.28
C GLY A 180 -3.60 1.72 -10.27
N TYR A 181 -4.34 0.62 -10.31
CA TYR A 181 -5.52 0.38 -9.47
C TYR A 181 -5.20 0.40 -7.97
N VAL A 182 -6.25 0.54 -7.18
CA VAL A 182 -6.24 0.31 -5.73
C VAL A 182 -7.28 -0.72 -5.34
N THR A 183 -7.10 -1.33 -4.19
CA THR A 183 -8.05 -2.29 -3.61
C THR A 183 -8.53 -1.88 -2.22
N VAL A 184 -7.73 -1.07 -1.51
CA VAL A 184 -8.01 -0.58 -0.14
C VAL A 184 -8.06 0.93 -0.17
N ASP A 185 -9.15 1.51 0.33
CA ASP A 185 -9.37 2.96 0.47
C ASP A 185 -10.11 3.23 1.78
N ALA A 186 -9.67 4.22 2.55
CA ALA A 186 -10.30 4.67 3.79
C ALA A 186 -10.46 6.20 3.87
N SER A 187 -10.40 6.86 2.71
CA SER A 187 -10.67 8.32 2.58
C SER A 187 -9.84 9.20 3.52
N ASP A 188 -8.52 8.97 3.62
CA ASP A 188 -7.59 9.76 4.43
C ASP A 188 -7.66 11.26 4.12
N TRP A 189 -7.86 11.63 2.85
CA TRP A 189 -8.04 13.00 2.41
C TRP A 189 -9.20 13.71 3.13
N TYR A 190 -10.30 12.97 3.42
CA TYR A 190 -11.45 13.55 4.11
C TYR A 190 -11.20 13.70 5.61
N LEU A 191 -10.45 12.77 6.20
CA LEU A 191 -10.02 12.89 7.59
C LEU A 191 -9.08 14.10 7.77
N GLU A 192 -8.14 14.27 6.84
CA GLU A 192 -7.27 15.46 6.77
C GLU A 192 -8.08 16.74 6.65
N ASP A 193 -9.05 16.82 5.73
CA ASP A 193 -9.91 17.99 5.54
C ASP A 193 -10.69 18.34 6.82
N MET A 194 -11.19 17.35 7.56
CA MET A 194 -11.87 17.58 8.84
C MET A 194 -10.91 18.11 9.90
N ALA A 195 -9.70 17.56 10.00
CA ALA A 195 -8.68 18.01 10.94
C ALA A 195 -8.23 19.45 10.64
N ILE A 196 -7.96 19.77 9.36
CA ILE A 196 -7.65 21.14 8.91
C ILE A 196 -8.80 22.11 9.24
N SER A 197 -10.04 21.70 9.00
CA SER A 197 -11.22 22.53 9.29
C SER A 197 -11.39 22.78 10.79
N ALA A 198 -11.13 21.76 11.62
CA ALA A 198 -11.16 21.90 13.08
C ALA A 198 -10.06 22.86 13.58
N ALA A 199 -8.83 22.71 13.09
CA ALA A 199 -7.72 23.58 13.43
C ALA A 199 -7.99 25.04 13.05
N LYS A 200 -8.49 25.30 11.83
CA LYS A 200 -8.88 26.63 11.36
C LYS A 200 -10.00 27.24 12.20
N ALA A 201 -10.88 26.41 12.74
CA ALA A 201 -11.94 26.86 13.66
C ALA A 201 -11.48 27.03 15.11
N GLY A 202 -10.20 26.80 15.42
CA GLY A 202 -9.64 26.90 16.78
C GLY A 202 -10.13 25.81 17.72
N LYS A 203 -10.63 24.68 17.20
CA LYS A 203 -11.08 23.56 18.03
C LYS A 203 -9.89 22.74 18.52
N LEU A 204 -9.98 22.27 19.75
CA LEU A 204 -9.01 21.34 20.30
C LEU A 204 -9.28 19.93 19.76
N MET A 205 -8.23 19.24 19.36
CA MET A 205 -8.27 17.87 18.86
C MET A 205 -7.42 16.96 19.75
N ASP A 206 -7.93 15.76 20.01
CA ASP A 206 -7.14 14.67 20.58
C ASP A 206 -6.35 14.00 19.43
N TRP A 207 -5.04 14.27 19.38
CA TRP A 207 -4.14 13.73 18.37
C TRP A 207 -3.98 12.22 18.46
N ASN A 208 -4.06 11.63 19.64
CA ASN A 208 -4.02 10.18 19.78
C ASN A 208 -5.29 9.55 19.23
N ALA A 209 -6.45 10.14 19.52
CA ALA A 209 -7.71 9.66 18.95
C ALA A 209 -7.78 9.86 17.43
N LEU A 210 -7.20 10.93 16.89
CA LEU A 210 -7.09 11.16 15.44
C LEU A 210 -6.22 10.10 14.77
N ARG A 211 -5.03 9.83 15.34
CA ARG A 211 -4.15 8.74 14.89
C ARG A 211 -4.88 7.40 14.92
N ASP A 212 -5.51 7.08 16.04
CA ASP A 212 -6.21 5.82 16.23
C ASP A 212 -7.37 5.67 15.22
N LEU A 213 -8.11 6.76 14.96
CA LEU A 213 -9.17 6.77 13.95
C LEU A 213 -8.63 6.55 12.53
N PHE A 214 -7.50 7.19 12.18
CA PHE A 214 -6.80 6.99 10.91
C PHE A 214 -6.36 5.52 10.75
N VAL A 215 -5.64 4.99 11.72
CA VAL A 215 -5.09 3.62 11.70
C VAL A 215 -6.20 2.57 11.64
N GLU A 216 -7.22 2.68 12.52
CA GLU A 216 -8.34 1.75 12.54
C GLU A 216 -9.10 1.73 11.22
N SER A 217 -9.37 2.91 10.63
CA SER A 217 -10.10 3.01 9.37
C SER A 217 -9.40 2.27 8.25
N TYR A 218 -8.07 2.39 8.16
CA TYR A 218 -7.30 1.68 7.15
C TYR A 218 -7.15 0.18 7.43
N VAL A 219 -6.93 -0.21 8.68
CA VAL A 219 -6.85 -1.64 9.05
C VAL A 219 -8.17 -2.35 8.75
N GLU A 220 -9.29 -1.75 9.14
CA GLU A 220 -10.61 -2.32 8.87
C GLU A 220 -10.95 -2.33 7.36
N SER A 221 -10.56 -1.28 6.62
CA SER A 221 -10.72 -1.27 5.16
C SER A 221 -9.88 -2.35 4.48
N ALA A 222 -8.67 -2.62 4.96
CA ALA A 222 -7.84 -3.70 4.44
C ALA A 222 -8.46 -5.08 4.69
N GLU A 223 -8.98 -5.33 5.90
CA GLU A 223 -9.70 -6.57 6.23
C GLU A 223 -10.96 -6.74 5.38
N PHE A 224 -11.75 -5.68 5.25
CA PHE A 224 -12.95 -5.67 4.41
C PHE A 224 -12.61 -5.98 2.93
N SER A 225 -11.54 -5.36 2.42
CA SER A 225 -11.12 -5.52 1.02
C SER A 225 -10.58 -6.92 0.75
N ASP A 226 -9.86 -7.53 1.70
CA ASP A 226 -9.41 -8.91 1.59
C ASP A 226 -10.59 -9.90 1.59
N GLU A 227 -11.55 -9.72 2.50
CA GLU A 227 -12.78 -10.53 2.52
C GLU A 227 -13.57 -10.39 1.22
N LEU A 228 -13.76 -9.15 0.74
CA LEU A 228 -14.45 -8.89 -0.52
C LEU A 228 -13.72 -9.55 -1.70
N ALA A 229 -12.39 -9.45 -1.73
CA ALA A 229 -11.58 -10.07 -2.78
C ALA A 229 -11.70 -11.60 -2.76
N ARG A 230 -11.64 -12.23 -1.60
CA ARG A 230 -11.82 -13.69 -1.46
C ARG A 230 -13.20 -14.14 -1.96
N ARG A 231 -14.26 -13.43 -1.61
CA ARG A 231 -15.62 -13.71 -2.10
C ARG A 231 -15.76 -13.49 -3.61
N THR A 232 -14.95 -12.59 -4.18
CA THR A 232 -15.02 -12.20 -5.58
C THR A 232 -14.12 -13.04 -6.48
N LEU A 233 -12.94 -13.43 -6.01
CA LEU A 233 -11.85 -14.02 -6.80
C LEU A 233 -11.50 -15.45 -6.38
N ASP A 234 -12.09 -15.96 -5.28
CA ASP A 234 -11.73 -17.22 -4.62
C ASP A 234 -10.25 -17.30 -4.19
N ARG A 235 -9.62 -16.12 -3.98
CA ARG A 235 -8.24 -15.99 -3.51
C ARG A 235 -8.00 -14.64 -2.84
N ALA A 236 -6.90 -14.53 -2.11
CA ALA A 236 -6.35 -13.27 -1.64
C ALA A 236 -5.38 -12.69 -2.70
N PRO A 237 -5.70 -11.56 -3.35
CA PRO A 237 -4.72 -10.83 -4.15
C PRO A 237 -3.76 -10.06 -3.24
N VAL A 238 -2.65 -9.57 -3.79
CA VAL A 238 -1.88 -8.52 -3.12
C VAL A 238 -2.74 -7.25 -3.11
N GLN A 239 -3.02 -6.73 -1.92
CA GLN A 239 -3.78 -5.49 -1.77
C GLN A 239 -2.91 -4.28 -2.11
N MET A 240 -3.49 -3.25 -2.71
CA MET A 240 -2.86 -1.95 -2.92
C MET A 240 -3.66 -0.90 -2.16
N ILE A 241 -3.01 -0.28 -1.16
CA ILE A 241 -3.63 0.76 -0.33
C ILE A 241 -3.52 2.12 -1.02
N LEU A 242 -4.61 2.87 -0.99
CA LEU A 242 -4.65 4.26 -1.41
C LEU A 242 -4.47 5.15 -0.19
N LEU A 243 -3.44 5.94 -0.21
CA LEU A 243 -3.21 7.09 0.63
C LEU A 243 -2.98 8.32 -0.24
N HIS A 244 -3.02 9.50 0.35
CA HIS A 244 -2.59 10.73 -0.31
C HIS A 244 -1.35 11.28 0.41
N GLU A 245 -0.58 12.12 -0.26
CA GLU A 245 0.58 12.81 0.34
C GLU A 245 0.11 13.91 1.28
N THR A 246 -0.45 13.53 2.46
CA THR A 246 -1.04 14.41 3.47
C THR A 246 -0.16 14.53 4.71
N ASP A 247 -0.43 15.53 5.56
CA ASP A 247 0.24 15.68 6.86
C ASP A 247 -0.07 14.46 7.75
N LEU A 248 -1.34 14.01 7.77
CA LEU A 248 -1.72 12.84 8.57
C LEU A 248 -1.06 11.55 8.08
N ALA A 249 -0.88 11.38 6.78
CA ALA A 249 -0.15 10.23 6.24
C ALA A 249 1.32 10.26 6.66
N ALA A 250 1.98 11.42 6.59
CA ALA A 250 3.36 11.57 7.05
C ALA A 250 3.51 11.31 8.57
N MET A 251 2.50 11.68 9.37
CA MET A 251 2.51 11.53 10.82
C MET A 251 2.16 10.12 11.31
N PHE A 252 1.39 9.32 10.56
CA PHE A 252 0.76 8.09 11.09
C PHE A 252 0.94 6.84 10.23
N VAL A 253 1.68 6.89 9.11
CA VAL A 253 1.83 5.73 8.23
C VAL A 253 2.64 4.60 8.87
N ASP A 254 3.57 4.90 9.76
CA ASP A 254 4.34 3.90 10.51
C ASP A 254 3.47 3.19 11.57
N ASP A 255 2.59 3.93 12.27
CA ASP A 255 1.58 3.35 13.15
C ASP A 255 0.61 2.43 12.38
N LEU A 256 0.17 2.86 11.19
CA LEU A 256 -0.67 2.05 10.30
C LEU A 256 0.06 0.76 9.89
N ALA A 257 1.30 0.86 9.45
CA ALA A 257 2.09 -0.30 9.05
C ALA A 257 2.30 -1.28 10.21
N ALA A 258 2.58 -0.77 11.43
CA ALA A 258 2.70 -1.58 12.63
C ALA A 258 1.40 -2.30 12.97
N ALA A 259 0.25 -1.61 12.85
CA ALA A 259 -1.07 -2.19 13.11
C ALA A 259 -1.43 -3.27 12.08
N LEU A 260 -1.14 -3.06 10.79
CA LEU A 260 -1.33 -4.06 9.74
C LEU A 260 -0.47 -5.31 9.99
N LYS A 261 0.82 -5.14 10.31
CA LYS A 261 1.71 -6.26 10.67
C LYS A 261 1.18 -7.05 11.86
N LYS A 262 0.66 -6.36 12.90
CA LYS A 262 0.03 -6.99 14.06
C LYS A 262 -1.20 -7.81 13.71
N ARG A 263 -1.90 -7.46 12.62
CA ARG A 263 -3.05 -8.21 12.07
C ARG A 263 -2.65 -9.30 11.08
N GLY A 264 -1.34 -9.58 10.95
CA GLY A 264 -0.81 -10.66 10.12
C GLY A 264 -0.62 -10.27 8.65
N TRP A 265 -0.64 -8.98 8.32
CA TRP A 265 -0.32 -8.51 6.98
C TRP A 265 1.19 -8.50 6.74
N THR A 266 1.61 -8.98 5.58
CA THR A 266 2.96 -8.79 5.06
C THR A 266 2.97 -7.59 4.14
N ILE A 267 3.82 -6.60 4.46
CA ILE A 267 4.03 -5.45 3.59
C ILE A 267 4.98 -5.87 2.47
N VAL A 268 4.58 -5.60 1.24
CA VAL A 268 5.34 -5.93 0.04
C VAL A 268 5.54 -4.69 -0.83
N SER A 269 6.39 -4.78 -1.85
CA SER A 269 6.63 -3.67 -2.77
C SER A 269 5.44 -3.38 -3.68
N ALA A 270 5.33 -2.14 -4.16
CA ALA A 270 4.36 -1.77 -5.19
C ALA A 270 4.57 -2.57 -6.49
N ASP A 271 5.83 -2.85 -6.85
CA ASP A 271 6.16 -3.71 -7.99
C ASP A 271 5.58 -5.13 -7.82
N GLU A 272 5.56 -5.68 -6.60
CA GLU A 272 4.94 -6.99 -6.36
C GLU A 272 3.42 -6.93 -6.50
N ALA A 273 2.78 -5.90 -5.94
CA ALA A 273 1.33 -5.75 -6.03
C ALA A 273 0.85 -5.62 -7.48
N TYR A 274 1.54 -4.84 -8.31
CA TYR A 274 1.17 -4.66 -9.71
C TYR A 274 1.56 -5.83 -10.63
N ARG A 275 2.22 -6.88 -10.10
CA ARG A 275 2.38 -8.18 -10.79
C ARG A 275 1.26 -9.17 -10.45
N ASP A 276 0.43 -8.91 -9.44
CA ASP A 276 -0.71 -9.78 -9.12
C ASP A 276 -1.69 -9.83 -10.31
N PRO A 277 -2.27 -11.00 -10.62
CA PRO A 277 -3.25 -11.14 -11.73
C PRO A 277 -4.42 -10.15 -11.70
N ILE A 278 -4.81 -9.62 -10.53
CA ILE A 278 -5.87 -8.60 -10.43
C ILE A 278 -5.51 -7.30 -11.21
N ALA A 279 -4.22 -7.03 -11.41
CA ALA A 279 -3.74 -5.86 -12.16
C ALA A 279 -4.18 -5.88 -13.62
N TYR A 280 -4.39 -7.06 -14.18
CA TYR A 280 -4.75 -7.27 -15.58
C TYR A 280 -6.26 -7.47 -15.79
N MET A 281 -7.05 -7.42 -14.71
CA MET A 281 -8.50 -7.52 -14.79
C MET A 281 -9.10 -6.14 -15.09
N GLU A 282 -9.89 -6.05 -16.15
CA GLU A 282 -10.60 -4.83 -16.55
C GLU A 282 -12.10 -5.04 -16.38
N PRO A 283 -12.69 -4.71 -15.21
CA PRO A 283 -14.11 -4.96 -14.97
C PRO A 283 -15.00 -4.18 -15.94
N ASP A 284 -16.03 -4.85 -16.47
CA ASP A 284 -17.05 -4.26 -17.32
C ASP A 284 -18.32 -3.98 -16.53
N VAL A 285 -18.39 -2.82 -15.89
CA VAL A 285 -19.49 -2.41 -15.01
C VAL A 285 -20.07 -1.06 -15.40
N ASP A 286 -21.30 -0.78 -14.93
CA ASP A 286 -22.02 0.47 -15.21
C ASP A 286 -21.60 1.63 -14.27
N PHE A 287 -20.67 1.40 -13.36
CA PHE A 287 -20.18 2.44 -12.45
C PHE A 287 -18.65 2.37 -12.34
N ALA A 288 -17.91 2.67 -13.31
CA ALA A 288 -16.43 2.64 -13.26
C ALA A 288 -15.91 3.77 -12.34
N ASP A 289 -15.98 3.52 -11.04
CA ASP A 289 -15.66 4.42 -9.92
C ASP A 289 -15.33 3.57 -8.68
N GLY A 290 -14.31 3.93 -7.90
CA GLY A 290 -13.89 3.19 -6.70
C GLY A 290 -12.80 2.15 -6.94
N THR A 291 -12.64 1.23 -5.98
CA THR A 291 -11.53 0.27 -6.01
C THR A 291 -11.75 -0.85 -7.05
N ARG A 292 -10.65 -1.45 -7.50
CA ARG A 292 -10.67 -2.57 -8.45
C ARG A 292 -11.52 -3.74 -7.92
N THR A 293 -11.39 -4.06 -6.64
CA THR A 293 -12.15 -5.16 -6.03
C THR A 293 -13.65 -4.86 -5.99
N GLN A 294 -14.03 -3.61 -5.72
CA GLN A 294 -15.45 -3.19 -5.74
C GLN A 294 -16.06 -3.33 -7.13
N MET A 295 -15.32 -2.93 -8.17
CA MET A 295 -15.80 -3.07 -9.56
C MET A 295 -15.91 -4.53 -9.98
N LEU A 296 -14.93 -5.38 -9.66
CA LEU A 296 -14.99 -6.82 -9.95
C LEU A 296 -16.13 -7.52 -9.19
N ALA A 297 -16.35 -7.13 -7.93
CA ALA A 297 -17.47 -7.64 -7.13
C ALA A 297 -18.83 -7.27 -7.76
N ALA A 298 -18.96 -6.05 -8.29
CA ALA A 298 -20.16 -5.63 -8.98
C ALA A 298 -20.41 -6.41 -10.29
N GLU A 299 -19.37 -6.59 -11.10
CA GLU A 299 -19.44 -7.41 -12.32
C GLU A 299 -19.94 -8.82 -12.04
N ARG A 300 -19.58 -9.38 -10.89
CA ARG A 300 -20.01 -10.71 -10.43
C ARG A 300 -21.26 -10.71 -9.56
N SER A 301 -21.94 -9.57 -9.45
CA SER A 301 -23.15 -9.40 -8.62
C SER A 301 -22.96 -9.71 -7.15
N ILE A 302 -21.75 -9.54 -6.62
CA ILE A 302 -21.42 -9.69 -5.20
C ILE A 302 -21.93 -8.45 -4.44
N GLY A 303 -22.76 -8.65 -3.42
CA GLY A 303 -23.27 -7.59 -2.56
C GLY A 303 -22.26 -7.16 -1.48
N ASN A 304 -22.63 -6.13 -0.69
CA ASN A 304 -21.82 -5.56 0.38
C ASN A 304 -20.40 -5.19 -0.09
N ARG A 305 -20.32 -4.24 -1.03
CA ARG A 305 -19.07 -3.85 -1.70
C ARG A 305 -18.41 -2.61 -1.14
N TRP A 306 -19.11 -1.85 -0.29
CA TRP A 306 -18.67 -0.55 0.19
C TRP A 306 -18.23 -0.64 1.65
N TYR A 307 -17.04 -0.16 1.94
CA TYR A 307 -16.56 -0.04 3.30
C TYR A 307 -17.29 1.13 3.99
N GLU A 308 -17.87 0.88 5.15
CA GLU A 308 -18.80 1.79 5.81
C GLU A 308 -18.17 3.16 6.14
N ARG A 309 -16.92 3.18 6.60
CA ARG A 309 -16.27 4.45 7.00
C ARG A 309 -15.87 5.34 5.82
N ASN A 310 -15.99 4.87 4.58
CA ASN A 310 -15.88 5.71 3.39
C ASN A 310 -17.13 6.57 3.15
N ASP A 311 -18.23 6.32 3.87
CA ASP A 311 -19.35 7.26 3.91
C ASP A 311 -18.96 8.48 4.75
N GLN A 312 -18.97 9.67 4.12
CA GLN A 312 -18.55 10.92 4.77
C GLN A 312 -19.38 11.27 6.00
N LYS A 313 -20.64 10.84 6.11
CA LYS A 313 -21.48 11.08 7.29
C LYS A 313 -20.99 10.23 8.48
N VAL A 314 -20.63 8.97 8.20
CA VAL A 314 -20.06 8.07 9.20
C VAL A 314 -18.70 8.58 9.66
N ALA A 315 -17.81 8.93 8.74
CA ALA A 315 -16.49 9.47 9.03
C ALA A 315 -16.59 10.76 9.86
N LYS A 316 -17.46 11.69 9.46
CA LYS A 316 -17.69 12.96 10.19
C LYS A 316 -18.22 12.73 11.61
N LYS A 317 -19.13 11.77 11.79
CA LYS A 317 -19.67 11.42 13.10
C LYS A 317 -18.56 10.88 14.00
N LEU A 318 -17.78 9.91 13.50
CA LEU A 318 -16.66 9.31 14.25
C LEU A 318 -15.60 10.36 14.62
N PHE A 319 -15.27 11.27 13.71
CA PHE A 319 -14.33 12.35 13.97
C PHE A 319 -14.85 13.29 15.08
N ALA A 320 -16.12 13.71 14.99
CA ALA A 320 -16.72 14.59 15.99
C ALA A 320 -16.81 13.95 17.39
N GLU A 321 -17.14 12.65 17.46
CA GLU A 321 -17.32 11.95 18.73
C GLU A 321 -16.01 11.53 19.39
N ARG A 322 -14.94 11.31 18.62
CA ARG A 322 -13.69 10.73 19.13
C ARG A 322 -12.54 11.73 19.21
N VAL A 323 -12.48 12.66 18.25
CA VAL A 323 -11.33 13.54 18.06
C VAL A 323 -11.56 14.94 18.61
N LEU A 324 -12.78 15.46 18.49
CA LEU A 324 -13.07 16.81 19.00
C LEU A 324 -13.38 16.80 20.50
N HIS A 325 -12.75 17.74 21.21
CA HIS A 325 -13.17 18.09 22.57
C HIS A 325 -14.18 19.23 22.46
N ASP A 326 -15.39 19.01 22.96
CA ASP A 326 -16.44 20.06 23.13
C ASP A 326 -16.09 21.05 24.23
#